data_ca468408e766d8c36dcc3394eb4dd018
#
_entry.id   ca468408e766d8c36dcc3394eb4dd018
#
_cell.length_a   1.000
_cell.length_b   1.000
_cell.length_c   1.000
_cell.angle_alpha   90.00
_cell.angle_beta   90.00
_cell.angle_gamma   90.00
#
_symmetry.space_group_name_H-M   'P 1'
#
loop_
_entity.id
_entity.type
_entity.pdbx_description
1 polymer ?
#
loop_
_entity_poly.entity_id
_entity_poly.type
_entity_poly.pdbx_seq_one_letter_code
_entity_poly.pdbx_strand_id
1 'polypeptide(L)'
;MPMLIFFNRPGLGTKIVLTCVWLVFNTGLARSEGVEFKPLSGVLAQEQSVNIVYYTLKRCLAAYTTLKGLFEDGQVLEEKEIQQLEAARIVLLSYILEEFAPKNGISTTPEAVTKSTEAIITLYMENSYENYEATGNILSDFLEADIEICNDMLGG
;
A
#
# COMPACT_ATOMS: atom_id res chain seq x y z
N MET A 1 -12.25 48.58 -17.21
CA MET A 1 -13.00 49.74 -16.67
C MET A 1 -14.18 49.18 -15.92
N PRO A 2 -14.24 49.31 -14.61
CA PRO A 2 -15.33 48.80 -13.79
C PRO A 2 -16.41 49.86 -13.63
N MET A 3 -17.66 49.45 -13.75
CA MET A 3 -18.81 50.31 -13.52
C MET A 3 -19.36 49.99 -12.12
N LEU A 4 -19.11 50.95 -11.20
CA LEU A 4 -19.68 50.99 -9.87
C LEU A 4 -21.10 51.57 -10.00
N ILE A 5 -22.11 50.83 -9.53
CA ILE A 5 -23.44 51.38 -9.30
C ILE A 5 -23.69 51.39 -7.79
N PHE A 6 -23.64 52.58 -7.22
CA PHE A 6 -24.11 52.89 -5.88
C PHE A 6 -25.65 52.98 -5.88
N PHE A 7 -26.31 52.18 -5.08
CA PHE A 7 -27.69 52.47 -4.65
C PHE A 7 -27.71 52.73 -3.15
N ASN A 8 -27.80 54.02 -2.86
CA ASN A 8 -28.05 54.52 -1.52
C ASN A 8 -29.58 54.71 -1.35
N ARG A 9 -30.20 54.03 -0.37
CA ARG A 9 -31.50 54.41 0.16
C ARG A 9 -31.52 54.24 1.68
N PRO A 10 -31.88 55.32 2.41
CA PRO A 10 -32.03 55.25 3.86
C PRO A 10 -33.49 54.91 4.21
N GLY A 11 -33.67 54.22 5.31
CA GLY A 11 -34.94 54.28 6.00
C GLY A 11 -35.47 53.00 6.62
N LEU A 12 -35.63 53.13 7.88
CA LEU A 12 -36.48 52.41 8.82
C LEU A 12 -35.90 51.15 9.47
N GLY A 13 -35.75 51.37 10.75
CA GLY A 13 -35.25 50.40 11.71
C GLY A 13 -36.14 49.20 11.92
N THR A 14 -35.50 48.09 11.97
CA THR A 14 -35.94 46.92 12.69
C THR A 14 -34.69 46.19 13.22
N LYS A 15 -34.55 46.23 14.54
CA LYS A 15 -33.49 45.49 15.24
C LYS A 15 -33.74 44.00 15.08
N ILE A 16 -33.21 43.40 14.02
CA ILE A 16 -33.13 41.95 13.92
C ILE A 16 -31.81 41.58 14.58
N VAL A 17 -31.92 41.07 15.80
CA VAL A 17 -30.80 40.37 16.48
C VAL A 17 -30.55 39.11 15.68
N LEU A 18 -29.63 39.18 14.75
CA LEU A 18 -29.12 37.99 14.04
C LEU A 18 -28.20 37.29 14.98
N THR A 19 -28.75 36.35 15.73
CA THR A 19 -27.95 35.36 16.46
C THR A 19 -27.32 34.46 15.39
N CYS A 20 -26.11 34.83 14.96
CA CYS A 20 -25.26 33.95 14.15
C CYS A 20 -24.89 32.73 15.02
N VAL A 21 -25.72 31.69 14.96
CA VAL A 21 -25.32 30.36 15.39
C VAL A 21 -24.21 29.92 14.45
N TRP A 22 -22.98 30.08 14.88
CA TRP A 22 -21.81 29.43 14.29
C TRP A 22 -21.96 27.94 14.52
N LEU A 23 -22.71 27.28 13.63
CA LEU A 23 -22.54 25.85 13.42
C LEU A 23 -21.14 25.66 12.85
N VAL A 24 -20.18 25.50 13.74
CA VAL A 24 -18.89 24.92 13.42
C VAL A 24 -19.19 23.51 12.96
N PHE A 25 -19.39 23.35 11.65
CA PHE A 25 -19.23 22.05 11.03
C PHE A 25 -17.77 21.64 11.24
N ASN A 26 -17.48 21.06 12.39
CA ASN A 26 -16.36 20.15 12.52
C ASN A 26 -16.68 18.96 11.59
N THR A 27 -16.51 19.13 10.31
CA THR A 27 -16.21 18.03 9.42
C THR A 27 -14.83 17.57 9.87
N GLY A 28 -14.80 16.76 10.92
CA GLY A 28 -13.68 15.89 11.14
C GLY A 28 -13.54 15.10 9.85
N LEU A 29 -12.62 15.57 8.99
CA LEU A 29 -12.00 14.72 8.02
C LEU A 29 -11.48 13.57 8.86
N ALA A 30 -12.23 12.48 8.90
CA ALA A 30 -11.72 11.22 9.33
C ALA A 30 -10.54 10.97 8.38
N ARG A 31 -9.37 11.42 8.82
CA ARG A 31 -8.11 11.01 8.26
C ARG A 31 -8.19 9.51 8.42
N SER A 32 -8.46 8.79 7.34
CA SER A 32 -8.29 7.35 7.34
C SER A 32 -6.88 7.20 7.86
N GLU A 33 -6.75 6.69 9.09
CA GLU A 33 -5.46 6.26 9.59
C GLU A 33 -5.00 5.28 8.53
N GLY A 34 -4.10 5.75 7.65
CA GLY A 34 -3.53 4.93 6.61
C GLY A 34 -2.98 3.72 7.32
N VAL A 35 -3.41 2.53 6.91
CA VAL A 35 -2.89 1.30 7.47
C VAL A 35 -1.37 1.42 7.37
N GLU A 36 -0.72 1.59 8.53
CA GLU A 36 0.72 1.77 8.60
C GLU A 36 1.36 0.51 8.00
N PHE A 37 2.03 0.68 6.86
CA PHE A 37 2.67 -0.42 6.17
C PHE A 37 3.97 -0.77 6.91
N LYS A 38 3.87 -1.71 7.86
CA LYS A 38 4.98 -2.11 8.75
C LYS A 38 5.87 -3.18 8.10
N PRO A 39 7.18 -3.22 8.42
CA PRO A 39 8.04 -4.33 8.03
C PRO A 39 7.47 -5.69 8.45
N LEU A 40 7.68 -6.73 7.65
CA LEU A 40 7.20 -8.10 7.94
C LEU A 40 7.70 -8.62 9.29
N SER A 41 8.92 -8.29 9.68
CA SER A 41 9.47 -8.62 10.99
C SER A 41 8.57 -8.16 12.14
N GLY A 42 8.04 -6.95 12.05
CA GLY A 42 7.11 -6.39 13.03
C GLY A 42 5.74 -7.05 13.01
N VAL A 43 5.28 -7.49 11.85
CA VAL A 43 4.01 -8.22 11.70
C VAL A 43 4.11 -9.62 12.30
N LEU A 44 5.19 -10.35 11.99
CA LEU A 44 5.42 -11.72 12.46
C LEU A 44 5.72 -11.80 13.95
N ALA A 45 6.25 -10.73 14.54
CA ALA A 45 6.51 -10.67 15.98
C ALA A 45 5.24 -10.55 16.83
N GLN A 46 4.12 -10.11 16.25
CA GLN A 46 2.90 -9.84 17.00
C GLN A 46 2.04 -11.10 17.19
N GLU A 47 1.87 -11.90 16.16
CA GLU A 47 1.02 -13.11 16.20
C GLU A 47 1.34 -14.05 15.02
N GLN A 48 1.26 -15.35 15.24
CA GLN A 48 1.36 -16.37 14.19
C GLN A 48 0.00 -17.03 13.93
N SER A 49 -0.98 -16.22 13.50
CA SER A 49 -2.26 -16.75 13.07
C SER A 49 -2.23 -17.13 11.58
N VAL A 50 -3.18 -17.98 11.17
CA VAL A 50 -3.37 -18.35 9.75
C VAL A 50 -3.50 -17.10 8.86
N ASN A 51 -4.18 -16.06 9.34
CA ASN A 51 -4.35 -14.82 8.59
C ASN A 51 -3.04 -14.06 8.40
N ILE A 52 -2.18 -14.05 9.44
CA ILE A 52 -0.86 -13.41 9.36
C ILE A 52 0.05 -14.18 8.40
N VAL A 53 0.06 -15.50 8.46
CA VAL A 53 0.83 -16.32 7.50
C VAL A 53 0.33 -16.11 6.08
N TYR A 54 -0.99 -16.11 5.86
CA TYR A 54 -1.58 -15.84 4.55
C TYR A 54 -1.23 -14.43 4.02
N TYR A 55 -1.28 -13.43 4.90
CA TYR A 55 -0.86 -12.07 4.57
C TYR A 55 0.63 -12.01 4.21
N THR A 56 1.49 -12.70 4.98
CA THR A 56 2.94 -12.76 4.73
C THR A 56 3.25 -13.38 3.37
N LEU A 57 2.61 -14.51 3.03
CA LEU A 57 2.76 -15.15 1.71
C LEU A 57 2.40 -14.21 0.56
N LYS A 58 1.28 -13.48 0.69
CA LYS A 58 0.88 -12.48 -0.32
C LYS A 58 1.87 -11.32 -0.38
N ARG A 59 2.41 -10.94 0.76
CA ARG A 59 3.39 -9.87 0.85
C ARG A 59 4.71 -10.24 0.20
N CYS A 60 5.17 -11.50 0.35
CA CYS A 60 6.31 -12.03 -0.37
C CYS A 60 6.07 -12.07 -1.89
N LEU A 61 4.88 -12.49 -2.31
CA LEU A 61 4.51 -12.46 -3.72
C LEU A 61 4.55 -11.02 -4.29
N ALA A 62 4.06 -10.04 -3.53
CA ALA A 62 4.12 -8.63 -3.90
C ALA A 62 5.55 -8.09 -3.94
N ALA A 63 6.39 -8.42 -2.95
CA ALA A 63 7.79 -7.97 -2.89
C ALA A 63 8.59 -8.46 -4.11
N TYR A 64 8.51 -9.75 -4.46
CA TYR A 64 9.17 -10.27 -5.66
C TYR A 64 8.61 -9.69 -6.96
N THR A 65 7.31 -9.39 -7.00
CA THR A 65 6.70 -8.73 -8.17
C THR A 65 7.21 -7.30 -8.31
N THR A 66 7.30 -6.56 -7.21
CA THR A 66 7.86 -5.21 -7.18
C THR A 66 9.32 -5.21 -7.61
N LEU A 67 10.13 -6.13 -7.05
CA LEU A 67 11.55 -6.23 -7.38
C LEU A 67 11.75 -6.48 -8.87
N LYS A 68 10.98 -7.43 -9.45
CA LYS A 68 11.00 -7.67 -10.89
C LYS A 68 10.66 -6.40 -11.66
N GLY A 69 9.57 -5.70 -11.33
CA GLY A 69 9.15 -4.49 -12.02
C GLY A 69 10.15 -3.34 -11.93
N LEU A 70 10.78 -3.14 -10.76
CA LEU A 70 11.78 -2.07 -10.57
C LEU A 70 13.06 -2.25 -11.40
N PHE A 71 13.45 -3.49 -11.66
CA PHE A 71 14.73 -3.79 -12.28
C PHE A 71 14.65 -4.34 -13.71
N GLU A 72 13.51 -4.87 -14.14
CA GLU A 72 13.29 -5.35 -15.50
C GLU A 72 13.45 -4.21 -16.53
N ASP A 73 12.86 -3.06 -16.23
CA ASP A 73 12.94 -1.88 -17.10
C ASP A 73 14.33 -1.21 -17.07
N GLY A 74 15.06 -1.33 -15.96
CA GLY A 74 16.36 -0.71 -15.74
C GLY A 74 17.55 -1.52 -16.22
N GLN A 75 17.37 -2.75 -16.71
CA GLN A 75 18.45 -3.68 -17.09
C GLN A 75 19.51 -3.89 -15.99
N VAL A 76 19.11 -3.76 -14.72
CA VAL A 76 20.02 -3.89 -13.56
C VAL A 76 20.21 -5.35 -13.16
N LEU A 77 19.17 -6.18 -13.37
CA LEU A 77 19.23 -7.61 -13.10
C LEU A 77 19.68 -8.39 -14.33
N GLU A 78 20.47 -9.44 -14.09
CA GLU A 78 20.77 -10.42 -15.13
C GLU A 78 19.53 -11.27 -15.45
N GLU A 79 19.45 -11.77 -16.67
CA GLU A 79 18.35 -12.65 -17.12
C GLU A 79 18.09 -13.81 -16.16
N LYS A 80 19.15 -14.38 -15.59
CA LYS A 80 19.07 -15.45 -14.59
C LYS A 80 18.36 -15.00 -13.30
N GLU A 81 18.61 -13.79 -12.86
CA GLU A 81 18.00 -13.23 -11.64
C GLU A 81 16.51 -12.96 -11.87
N ILE A 82 16.15 -12.42 -13.02
CA ILE A 82 14.75 -12.24 -13.43
C ILE A 82 14.01 -13.57 -13.45
N GLN A 83 14.62 -14.63 -14.01
CA GLN A 83 14.05 -15.99 -14.03
C GLN A 83 13.91 -16.56 -12.62
N GLN A 84 14.83 -16.30 -11.71
CA GLN A 84 14.73 -16.72 -10.30
C GLN A 84 13.57 -16.03 -9.58
N LEU A 85 13.39 -14.72 -9.78
CA LEU A 85 12.25 -13.97 -9.22
C LEU A 85 10.93 -14.51 -9.75
N GLU A 86 10.83 -14.79 -11.04
CA GLU A 86 9.64 -15.36 -11.64
C GLU A 86 9.34 -16.77 -11.10
N ALA A 87 10.37 -17.61 -10.96
CA ALA A 87 10.22 -18.93 -10.36
C ALA A 87 9.73 -18.84 -8.90
N ALA A 88 10.30 -17.95 -8.10
CA ALA A 88 9.88 -17.72 -6.72
C ALA A 88 8.40 -17.27 -6.64
N ARG A 89 7.97 -16.39 -7.54
CA ARG A 89 6.57 -15.94 -7.63
C ARG A 89 5.61 -17.09 -7.96
N ILE A 90 5.99 -17.93 -8.93
CA ILE A 90 5.19 -19.10 -9.33
C ILE A 90 5.08 -20.08 -8.17
N VAL A 91 6.18 -20.38 -7.49
CA VAL A 91 6.21 -21.29 -6.32
C VAL A 91 5.32 -20.75 -5.20
N LEU A 92 5.41 -19.48 -4.87
CA LEU A 92 4.57 -18.86 -3.84
C LEU A 92 3.09 -18.90 -4.20
N LEU A 93 2.74 -18.55 -5.44
CA LEU A 93 1.35 -18.56 -5.89
C LEU A 93 0.78 -19.98 -5.87
N SER A 94 1.52 -20.98 -6.38
CA SER A 94 1.11 -22.39 -6.33
C SER A 94 0.95 -22.87 -4.90
N TYR A 95 1.89 -22.56 -4.01
CA TYR A 95 1.79 -22.92 -2.60
C TYR A 95 0.55 -22.31 -1.93
N ILE A 96 0.26 -21.03 -2.19
CA ILE A 96 -0.95 -20.37 -1.68
C ILE A 96 -2.21 -21.10 -2.13
N LEU A 97 -2.32 -21.41 -3.43
CA LEU A 97 -3.54 -21.93 -4.05
C LEU A 97 -3.74 -23.43 -3.82
N GLU A 98 -2.69 -24.21 -3.86
CA GLU A 98 -2.76 -25.67 -3.90
C GLU A 98 -2.58 -26.29 -2.51
N GLU A 99 -1.86 -25.62 -1.61
CA GLU A 99 -1.55 -26.16 -0.30
C GLU A 99 -2.10 -25.31 0.85
N PHE A 100 -1.67 -24.05 0.94
CA PHE A 100 -1.97 -23.24 2.12
C PHE A 100 -3.46 -22.92 2.28
N ALA A 101 -4.07 -22.38 1.23
CA ALA A 101 -5.48 -21.96 1.29
C ALA A 101 -6.43 -23.13 1.51
N PRO A 102 -6.34 -24.25 0.76
CA PRO A 102 -7.20 -25.41 0.99
C PRO A 102 -7.04 -26.01 2.40
N LYS A 103 -5.79 -26.16 2.87
CA LYS A 103 -5.50 -26.70 4.20
C LYS A 103 -6.09 -25.88 5.34
N ASN A 104 -6.23 -24.57 5.13
CA ASN A 104 -6.74 -23.65 6.15
C ASN A 104 -8.19 -23.22 5.89
N GLY A 105 -8.90 -23.86 4.95
CA GLY A 105 -10.30 -23.53 4.63
C GLY A 105 -10.49 -22.16 3.99
N ILE A 106 -9.46 -21.60 3.38
CA ILE A 106 -9.52 -20.30 2.70
C ILE A 106 -9.96 -20.54 1.25
N SER A 107 -11.13 -19.99 0.90
CA SER A 107 -11.59 -20.00 -0.50
C SER A 107 -10.94 -18.84 -1.25
N THR A 108 -10.09 -19.15 -2.23
CA THR A 108 -9.43 -18.13 -3.06
C THR A 108 -9.20 -18.62 -4.49
N THR A 109 -8.92 -17.69 -5.39
CA THR A 109 -8.57 -17.97 -6.80
C THR A 109 -7.28 -17.23 -7.16
N PRO A 110 -6.60 -17.59 -8.25
CA PRO A 110 -5.43 -16.85 -8.73
C PRO A 110 -5.70 -15.35 -8.89
N GLU A 111 -6.86 -14.99 -9.44
CA GLU A 111 -7.26 -13.60 -9.66
C GLU A 111 -7.48 -12.86 -8.34
N ALA A 112 -8.08 -13.53 -7.34
CA ALA A 112 -8.30 -12.95 -6.01
C ALA A 112 -6.98 -12.72 -5.27
N VAL A 113 -6.03 -13.65 -5.37
CA VAL A 113 -4.68 -13.49 -4.82
C VAL A 113 -3.99 -12.31 -5.51
N THR A 114 -3.94 -12.29 -6.84
CA THR A 114 -3.32 -11.21 -7.62
C THR A 114 -3.91 -9.86 -7.25
N LYS A 115 -5.22 -9.71 -7.28
CA LYS A 115 -5.90 -8.47 -6.92
C LYS A 115 -5.60 -8.01 -5.49
N SER A 116 -5.50 -8.95 -4.55
CA SER A 116 -5.17 -8.62 -3.16
C SER A 116 -3.70 -8.24 -2.96
N THR A 117 -2.81 -8.58 -3.87
CA THR A 117 -1.39 -8.19 -3.85
C THR A 117 -1.14 -6.85 -4.56
N GLU A 118 -2.01 -6.40 -5.46
CA GLU A 118 -1.85 -5.13 -6.19
C GLU A 118 -1.67 -3.92 -5.26
N ALA A 119 -2.48 -3.83 -4.20
CA ALA A 119 -2.36 -2.75 -3.23
C ALA A 119 -1.01 -2.79 -2.48
N ILE A 120 -0.50 -3.98 -2.20
CA ILE A 120 0.80 -4.17 -1.53
C ILE A 120 1.94 -3.80 -2.48
N ILE A 121 1.84 -4.17 -3.75
CA ILE A 121 2.80 -3.78 -4.80
C ILE A 121 2.86 -2.25 -4.90
N THR A 122 1.70 -1.59 -4.93
CA THR A 122 1.65 -0.12 -4.96
C THR A 122 2.39 0.50 -3.78
N LEU A 123 2.17 -0.01 -2.56
CA LEU A 123 2.86 0.49 -1.36
C LEU A 123 4.39 0.28 -1.43
N TYR A 124 4.84 -0.86 -1.94
CA TYR A 124 6.28 -1.09 -2.14
C TYR A 124 6.87 -0.16 -3.21
N MET A 125 6.16 0.04 -4.33
CA MET A 125 6.59 0.95 -5.39
C MET A 125 6.70 2.38 -4.88
N GLU A 126 5.68 2.88 -4.16
CA GLU A 126 5.68 4.21 -3.55
C GLU A 126 6.87 4.36 -2.58
N ASN A 127 7.07 3.39 -1.68
CA ASN A 127 8.18 3.40 -0.73
C ASN A 127 9.55 3.39 -1.44
N SER A 128 9.69 2.62 -2.52
CA SER A 128 10.93 2.56 -3.31
C SER A 128 11.22 3.88 -4.04
N TYR A 129 10.19 4.53 -4.59
CA TYR A 129 10.36 5.84 -5.24
C TYR A 129 10.69 6.94 -4.23
N GLU A 130 10.03 6.97 -3.07
CA GLU A 130 10.35 7.91 -2.00
C GLU A 130 11.79 7.72 -1.51
N ASN A 131 12.23 6.47 -1.36
CA ASN A 131 13.62 6.15 -1.01
C ASN A 131 14.61 6.62 -2.09
N TYR A 132 14.27 6.40 -3.37
CA TYR A 132 15.10 6.85 -4.48
C TYR A 132 15.24 8.37 -4.51
N GLU A 133 14.16 9.10 -4.30
CA GLU A 133 14.19 10.58 -4.22
C GLU A 133 15.05 11.08 -3.05
N ALA A 134 15.01 10.37 -1.92
CA ALA A 134 15.74 10.76 -0.72
C ALA A 134 17.22 10.37 -0.74
N THR A 135 17.57 9.21 -1.34
CA THR A 135 18.89 8.59 -1.18
C THR A 135 19.60 8.28 -2.50
N GLY A 136 18.87 8.27 -3.61
CA GLY A 136 19.35 7.78 -4.91
C GLY A 136 19.35 6.25 -5.04
N ASN A 137 18.90 5.51 -4.01
CA ASN A 137 18.78 4.06 -4.04
C ASN A 137 17.29 3.65 -4.23
N ILE A 138 17.01 2.85 -5.25
CA ILE A 138 15.65 2.39 -5.52
C ILE A 138 15.20 1.29 -4.55
N LEU A 139 16.14 0.51 -4.00
CA LEU A 139 15.85 -0.45 -2.94
C LEU A 139 15.83 0.26 -1.60
N SER A 140 14.70 0.22 -0.92
CA SER A 140 14.58 0.69 0.45
C SER A 140 14.97 -0.41 1.43
N ASP A 141 15.52 -0.03 2.58
CA ASP A 141 15.80 -0.96 3.68
C ASP A 141 14.56 -1.75 4.08
N PHE A 142 13.38 -1.17 3.88
CA PHE A 142 12.09 -1.78 4.15
C PHE A 142 11.81 -2.95 3.20
N LEU A 143 12.00 -2.76 1.89
CA LEU A 143 11.78 -3.81 0.90
C LEU A 143 12.86 -4.90 1.01
N GLU A 144 14.11 -4.53 1.26
CA GLU A 144 15.23 -5.48 1.48
C GLU A 144 14.94 -6.39 2.68
N ALA A 145 14.54 -5.83 3.82
CA ALA A 145 14.22 -6.61 5.02
C ALA A 145 13.08 -7.59 4.79
N ASP A 146 12.05 -7.21 4.04
CA ASP A 146 10.95 -8.10 3.71
C ASP A 146 11.37 -9.23 2.74
N ILE A 147 12.26 -8.93 1.80
CA ILE A 147 12.82 -9.93 0.86
C ILE A 147 13.67 -10.97 1.61
N GLU A 148 14.47 -10.57 2.60
CA GLU A 148 15.22 -11.51 3.44
C GLU A 148 14.28 -12.52 4.13
N ILE A 149 13.21 -12.03 4.75
CA ILE A 149 12.20 -12.90 5.37
C ILE A 149 11.56 -13.85 4.34
N CYS A 150 11.26 -13.33 3.15
CA CYS A 150 10.65 -14.12 2.09
C CYS A 150 11.60 -15.21 1.56
N ASN A 151 12.89 -14.93 1.46
CA ASN A 151 13.90 -15.90 1.08
C ASN A 151 14.01 -17.01 2.13
N ASP A 152 14.05 -16.66 3.42
CA ASP A 152 14.07 -17.64 4.52
C ASP A 152 12.85 -18.56 4.48
N MET A 153 11.67 -18.04 4.15
CA MET A 153 10.44 -18.83 4.03
C MET A 153 10.47 -19.81 2.85
N LEU A 154 11.22 -19.52 1.79
CA LEU A 154 11.39 -20.40 0.63
C LEU A 154 12.50 -21.42 0.81
N GLY A 155 13.23 -21.39 1.92
CA GLY A 155 14.32 -22.33 2.25
C GLY A 155 15.63 -21.92 1.57
N GLY A 156 15.85 -20.59 1.48
CA GLY A 156 17.11 -20.00 1.01
C GLY A 156 18.28 -20.28 1.90
#